data_0b0ec5e4a47314d8eb5208bb1dc9ac94
#
_entry.id   0b0ec5e4a47314d8eb5208bb1dc9ac94
#
_cell.length_a   1.000
_cell.length_b   1.000
_cell.length_c   1.000
_cell.angle_alpha   90.00
_cell.angle_beta   90.00
_cell.angle_gamma   90.00
#
_symmetry.space_group_name_H-M   'P 1'
#
loop_
_entity.id
_entity.type
_entity.pdbx_description
1 polymer ?
#
loop_
_entity_poly.entity_id
_entity_poly.type
_entity_poly.pdbx_seq_one_letter_code
_entity_poly.pdbx_strand_id
1 'polypeptide(L)'
;MVVAGGNLYAVEPNHGELDRINPTTGAIHRIADISATQGHIVPTALAAFYGNFFVGNLNTFPVVKGSAKVMKVTPTGTVTTAVSGLTTVLSVQFDKRGRMYVLQTTDGSTPNPSPGTGSVVRIVNGAPVTIVSGLTTPTGMTLGPDGALYVSNVGFGAPPMGLGQILRIKLGN
;
A
#
# COMPACT_ATOMS: atom_id res chain seq x y z
N MET A 1 3.37 -5.60 6.73
CA MET A 1 4.24 -5.66 7.91
C MET A 1 5.63 -5.16 7.53
N VAL A 2 6.29 -4.41 8.42
CA VAL A 2 7.67 -3.91 8.25
C VAL A 2 8.47 -4.10 9.54
N VAL A 3 9.80 -4.15 9.40
CA VAL A 3 10.74 -4.18 10.55
C VAL A 3 11.32 -2.79 10.71
N ALA A 4 11.28 -2.23 11.92
CA ALA A 4 11.91 -0.97 12.26
C ALA A 4 12.37 -0.97 13.72
N GLY A 5 13.58 -0.51 14.00
CA GLY A 5 14.10 -0.41 15.38
C GLY A 5 14.03 -1.70 16.19
N GLY A 6 14.24 -2.87 15.54
CA GLY A 6 14.18 -4.17 16.21
C GLY A 6 12.77 -4.69 16.54
N ASN A 7 11.71 -3.99 16.16
CA ASN A 7 10.32 -4.42 16.30
C ASN A 7 9.69 -4.70 14.94
N LEU A 8 8.62 -5.51 14.94
CA LEU A 8 7.72 -5.66 13.82
C LEU A 8 6.59 -4.62 13.93
N TYR A 9 6.15 -4.11 12.80
CA TYR A 9 4.96 -3.27 12.72
C TYR A 9 4.02 -3.87 11.69
N ALA A 10 2.74 -3.92 12.03
CA ALA A 10 1.70 -4.48 11.17
C ALA A 10 0.48 -3.55 11.16
N VAL A 11 -0.25 -3.54 10.04
CA VAL A 11 -1.59 -2.97 10.00
C VAL A 11 -2.61 -4.09 10.23
N GLU A 12 -3.66 -3.78 10.96
CA GLU A 12 -4.78 -4.66 11.24
C GLU A 12 -6.03 -4.11 10.53
N PRO A 13 -6.57 -4.84 9.53
CA PRO A 13 -7.57 -4.27 8.63
C PRO A 13 -8.99 -4.17 9.21
N ASN A 14 -9.37 -5.01 10.20
CA ASN A 14 -10.72 -5.03 10.72
C ASN A 14 -11.04 -3.83 11.61
N HIS A 15 -10.12 -3.50 12.53
CA HIS A 15 -10.26 -2.33 13.42
C HIS A 15 -9.63 -1.08 12.82
N GLY A 16 -8.73 -1.25 11.83
CA GLY A 16 -8.03 -0.13 11.19
C GLY A 16 -6.89 0.41 12.04
N GLU A 17 -6.02 -0.47 12.52
CA GLU A 17 -4.97 -0.14 13.47
C GLU A 17 -3.57 -0.28 12.86
N LEU A 18 -2.60 0.42 13.47
CA LEU A 18 -1.18 0.17 13.33
C LEU A 18 -0.64 -0.36 14.65
N ASP A 19 -0.09 -1.56 14.62
CA ASP A 19 0.45 -2.26 15.78
C ASP A 19 1.97 -2.40 15.71
N ARG A 20 2.61 -2.32 16.88
CA ARG A 20 3.99 -2.73 17.13
C ARG A 20 3.99 -4.09 17.83
N ILE A 21 4.79 -5.02 17.32
CA ILE A 21 4.91 -6.37 17.83
C ILE A 21 6.35 -6.60 18.26
N ASN A 22 6.56 -7.05 19.49
CA ASN A 22 7.87 -7.48 19.95
C ASN A 22 8.17 -8.88 19.37
N PRO A 23 9.22 -9.04 18.53
CA PRO A 23 9.47 -10.33 17.87
C PRO A 23 9.94 -11.45 18.82
N THR A 24 10.41 -11.11 20.02
CA THR A 24 10.87 -12.10 21.00
C THR A 24 9.74 -12.61 21.88
N THR A 25 8.84 -11.73 22.32
CA THR A 25 7.79 -12.07 23.27
C THR A 25 6.42 -12.25 22.64
N GLY A 26 6.24 -11.78 21.38
CA GLY A 26 4.94 -11.70 20.71
C GLY A 26 4.02 -10.60 21.26
N ALA A 27 4.46 -9.80 22.24
CA ALA A 27 3.64 -8.75 22.83
C ALA A 27 3.26 -7.70 21.77
N ILE A 28 1.97 -7.40 21.69
CA ILE A 28 1.38 -6.42 20.75
C ILE A 28 1.05 -5.14 21.49
N HIS A 29 1.39 -4.01 20.89
CA HIS A 29 1.06 -2.68 21.37
C HIS A 29 0.54 -1.83 20.21
N ARG A 30 -0.71 -1.35 20.32
CA ARG A 30 -1.31 -0.44 19.36
C ARG A 30 -0.60 0.92 19.37
N ILE A 31 -0.09 1.34 18.21
CA ILE A 31 0.52 2.65 17.99
C ILE A 31 -0.56 3.68 17.64
N ALA A 32 -1.51 3.31 16.77
CA ALA A 32 -2.58 4.20 16.35
C ALA A 32 -3.84 3.42 16.03
N ASP A 33 -4.97 3.96 16.46
CA ASP A 33 -6.30 3.65 15.94
C ASP A 33 -6.55 4.61 14.77
N ILE A 34 -6.29 4.15 13.55
CA ILE A 34 -6.39 4.97 12.36
C ILE A 34 -7.86 5.23 12.03
N SER A 35 -8.72 4.22 12.23
CA SER A 35 -10.16 4.32 11.97
C SER A 35 -10.85 5.34 12.86
N ALA A 36 -10.36 5.63 14.06
CA ALA A 36 -10.90 6.66 14.94
C ALA A 36 -10.89 8.06 14.31
N THR A 37 -9.94 8.35 13.42
CA THR A 37 -9.82 9.67 12.78
C THR A 37 -10.09 9.65 11.28
N GLN A 38 -10.01 8.48 10.62
CA GLN A 38 -10.10 8.34 9.17
C GLN A 38 -11.36 7.63 8.68
N GLY A 39 -12.20 7.14 9.62
CA GLY A 39 -13.33 6.27 9.34
C GLY A 39 -12.89 4.84 9.02
N HIS A 40 -13.83 3.96 8.71
CA HIS A 40 -13.52 2.57 8.36
C HIS A 40 -12.74 2.49 7.04
N ILE A 41 -11.46 2.16 7.10
CA ILE A 41 -10.52 2.31 5.98
C ILE A 41 -9.93 1.01 5.43
N VAL A 42 -9.96 -0.11 6.13
CA VAL A 42 -9.29 -1.37 5.72
C VAL A 42 -7.83 -1.14 5.31
N PRO A 43 -6.90 -0.88 6.25
CA PRO A 43 -5.50 -0.67 5.93
C PRO A 43 -4.85 -1.97 5.41
N THR A 44 -4.13 -1.90 4.30
CA THR A 44 -3.57 -3.05 3.59
C THR A 44 -2.08 -2.92 3.28
N ALA A 45 -1.58 -1.70 3.23
CA ALA A 45 -0.19 -1.40 2.90
C ALA A 45 0.51 -0.68 4.05
N LEU A 46 1.78 -1.03 4.27
CA LEU A 46 2.62 -0.39 5.29
C LEU A 46 4.04 -0.23 4.78
N ALA A 47 4.57 0.98 4.88
CA ALA A 47 5.98 1.29 4.65
C ALA A 47 6.53 2.12 5.83
N ALA A 48 7.81 1.91 6.18
CA ALA A 48 8.52 2.76 7.12
C ALA A 48 9.49 3.65 6.34
N PHE A 49 9.46 4.96 6.59
CA PHE A 49 10.33 5.92 5.93
C PHE A 49 10.60 7.13 6.82
N TYR A 50 11.88 7.48 7.00
CA TYR A 50 12.35 8.58 7.87
C TYR A 50 11.64 8.63 9.23
N GLY A 51 11.62 7.48 9.93
CA GLY A 51 11.06 7.39 11.29
C GLY A 51 9.54 7.48 11.39
N ASN A 52 8.82 7.53 10.28
CA ASN A 52 7.35 7.50 10.23
C ASN A 52 6.86 6.27 9.49
N PHE A 53 5.59 5.96 9.67
CA PHE A 53 4.88 4.89 8.96
C PHE A 53 3.94 5.49 7.92
N PHE A 54 3.84 4.83 6.78
CA PHE A 54 2.93 5.21 5.71
C PHE A 54 1.99 4.04 5.45
N VAL A 55 0.71 4.27 5.70
CA VAL A 55 -0.36 3.27 5.67
C VAL A 55 -1.27 3.56 4.50
N GLY A 56 -1.36 2.63 3.57
CA GLY A 56 -2.33 2.69 2.47
C GLY A 56 -3.55 1.84 2.77
N ASN A 57 -4.71 2.21 2.21
CA ASN A 57 -5.97 1.53 2.46
C ASN A 57 -6.65 1.00 1.19
N LEU A 58 -7.37 -0.09 1.34
CA LEU A 58 -8.18 -0.70 0.28
C LEU A 58 -9.58 -0.06 0.20
N ASN A 59 -10.15 0.34 1.31
CA ASN A 59 -11.56 0.63 1.53
C ASN A 59 -12.47 -0.60 1.38
N THR A 60 -13.77 -0.38 1.47
CA THR A 60 -14.79 -1.41 1.32
C THR A 60 -15.25 -1.55 -0.12
N PHE A 61 -15.86 -2.69 -0.46
CA PHE A 61 -16.52 -2.88 -1.74
C PHE A 61 -17.98 -2.42 -1.69
N PRO A 62 -18.56 -1.89 -2.79
CA PRO A 62 -17.94 -1.71 -4.11
C PRO A 62 -16.84 -0.64 -4.10
N VAL A 63 -15.84 -0.80 -4.97
CA VAL A 63 -14.73 0.15 -5.10
C VAL A 63 -15.24 1.51 -5.59
N VAL A 64 -14.87 2.56 -4.87
CA VAL A 64 -15.13 3.95 -5.26
C VAL A 64 -13.82 4.58 -5.71
N LYS A 65 -13.78 5.03 -6.97
CA LYS A 65 -12.61 5.68 -7.57
C LYS A 65 -12.17 6.91 -6.76
N GLY A 66 -10.89 7.00 -6.47
CA GLY A 66 -10.30 8.15 -5.76
C GLY A 66 -10.57 8.18 -4.24
N SER A 67 -11.22 7.15 -3.68
CA SER A 67 -11.60 7.14 -2.26
C SER A 67 -10.48 6.67 -1.32
N ALA A 68 -9.44 6.02 -1.84
CA ALA A 68 -8.32 5.56 -1.04
C ALA A 68 -7.24 6.64 -0.88
N LYS A 69 -6.42 6.46 0.15
CA LYS A 69 -5.37 7.40 0.54
C LYS A 69 -4.17 6.67 1.12
N VAL A 70 -3.06 7.37 1.24
CA VAL A 70 -1.93 7.00 2.10
C VAL A 70 -1.93 7.94 3.29
N MET A 71 -1.94 7.39 4.50
CA MET A 71 -1.84 8.11 5.75
C MET A 71 -0.41 8.01 6.28
N LYS A 72 0.10 9.13 6.82
CA LYS A 72 1.34 9.16 7.60
C LYS A 72 0.99 9.01 9.06
N VAL A 73 1.63 8.06 9.73
CA VAL A 73 1.51 7.81 11.17
C VAL A 73 2.86 8.03 11.83
N THR A 74 2.92 8.89 12.84
CA THR A 74 4.14 9.08 13.64
C THR A 74 4.34 7.92 14.60
N PRO A 75 5.56 7.72 15.15
CA PRO A 75 5.79 6.72 16.20
C PRO A 75 4.95 6.93 17.46
N THR A 76 4.44 8.15 17.69
CA THR A 76 3.57 8.53 18.81
C THR A 76 2.09 8.40 18.49
N GLY A 77 1.72 7.88 17.30
CA GLY A 77 0.34 7.60 16.92
C GLY A 77 -0.42 8.75 16.25
N THR A 78 0.21 9.89 15.96
CA THR A 78 -0.47 10.97 15.22
C THR A 78 -0.69 10.55 13.77
N VAL A 79 -1.94 10.60 13.30
CA VAL A 79 -2.36 10.22 11.95
C VAL A 79 -2.68 11.46 11.13
N THR A 80 -2.08 11.56 9.94
CA THR A 80 -2.37 12.63 8.95
C THR A 80 -2.48 12.05 7.55
N THR A 81 -3.27 12.65 6.66
CA THR A 81 -3.32 12.25 5.25
C THR A 81 -2.06 12.75 4.55
N ALA A 82 -1.29 11.84 3.95
CA ALA A 82 -0.11 12.17 3.15
C ALA A 82 -0.45 12.30 1.65
N VAL A 83 -1.32 11.43 1.12
CA VAL A 83 -1.77 11.43 -0.28
C VAL A 83 -3.23 11.01 -0.33
N SER A 84 -4.02 11.69 -1.14
CA SER A 84 -5.43 11.35 -1.44
C SER A 84 -5.63 11.10 -2.94
N GLY A 85 -6.85 10.75 -3.34
CA GLY A 85 -7.19 10.53 -4.74
C GLY A 85 -6.67 9.21 -5.32
N LEU A 86 -6.30 8.27 -4.46
CA LEU A 86 -5.94 6.91 -4.83
C LEU A 86 -7.19 6.01 -4.86
N THR A 87 -7.05 4.84 -5.48
CA THR A 87 -8.16 3.87 -5.57
C THR A 87 -7.78 2.61 -4.87
N THR A 88 -7.78 1.85 -4.21
CA THR A 88 -7.35 0.53 -3.70
C THR A 88 -5.82 0.40 -3.55
N VAL A 89 -5.26 0.87 -2.47
CA VAL A 89 -3.81 0.78 -2.21
C VAL A 89 -3.45 -0.59 -1.63
N LEU A 90 -2.57 -1.33 -2.29
CA LEU A 90 -2.05 -2.62 -1.80
C LEU A 90 -0.56 -2.61 -1.46
N SER A 91 0.19 -1.60 -1.92
CA SER A 91 1.58 -1.44 -1.51
C SER A 91 2.00 0.02 -1.58
N VAL A 92 2.88 0.41 -0.67
CA VAL A 92 3.58 1.71 -0.65
C VAL A 92 5.07 1.42 -0.54
N GLN A 93 5.88 2.03 -1.41
CA GLN A 93 7.33 1.91 -1.40
C GLN A 93 7.98 3.28 -1.53
N PHE A 94 9.16 3.42 -0.94
CA PHE A 94 10.00 4.62 -1.10
C PHE A 94 11.35 4.22 -1.68
N ASP A 95 11.81 4.95 -2.67
CA ASP A 95 13.17 4.78 -3.14
C ASP A 95 14.19 5.59 -2.30
N LYS A 96 15.48 5.43 -2.63
CA LYS A 96 16.58 6.10 -1.94
C LYS A 96 16.55 7.64 -2.06
N ARG A 97 15.78 8.17 -3.03
CA ARG A 97 15.57 9.62 -3.23
C ARG A 97 14.32 10.13 -2.51
N GLY A 98 13.59 9.27 -1.79
CA GLY A 98 12.35 9.60 -1.10
C GLY A 98 11.13 9.70 -2.01
N ARG A 99 11.21 9.22 -3.25
CA ARG A 99 10.05 9.17 -4.16
C ARG A 99 9.12 8.06 -3.72
N MET A 100 7.85 8.39 -3.50
CA MET A 100 6.82 7.42 -3.10
C MET A 100 6.18 6.78 -4.32
N TYR A 101 6.05 5.46 -4.28
CA TYR A 101 5.37 4.63 -5.28
C TYR A 101 4.23 3.88 -4.60
N VAL A 102 3.08 3.81 -5.27
CA VAL A 102 1.88 3.17 -4.75
C VAL A 102 1.35 2.18 -5.78
N LEU A 103 1.07 0.96 -5.33
CA LEU A 103 0.38 -0.06 -6.13
C LEU A 103 -1.11 0.02 -5.86
N GLN A 104 -1.90 0.11 -6.92
CA GLN A 104 -3.35 0.04 -6.91
C GLN A 104 -3.79 -1.23 -7.63
N THR A 105 -4.67 -2.05 -7.00
CA THR A 105 -5.15 -3.29 -7.63
C THR A 105 -6.19 -3.02 -8.73
N THR A 106 -6.86 -1.86 -8.69
CA THR A 106 -7.77 -1.38 -9.73
C THR A 106 -7.78 0.15 -9.78
N ASP A 107 -8.15 0.71 -10.91
CA ASP A 107 -8.37 2.14 -11.13
C ASP A 107 -9.80 2.61 -10.82
N GLY A 108 -10.68 1.68 -10.37
CA GLY A 108 -12.07 1.95 -10.05
C GLY A 108 -12.98 2.12 -11.26
N SER A 109 -12.55 1.68 -12.45
CA SER A 109 -13.41 1.65 -13.65
C SER A 109 -14.52 0.60 -13.54
N THR A 110 -14.35 -0.37 -12.64
CA THR A 110 -15.32 -1.41 -12.31
C THR A 110 -15.52 -1.49 -10.79
N PRO A 111 -16.70 -1.96 -10.30
CA PRO A 111 -16.98 -2.08 -8.86
C PRO A 111 -16.04 -3.03 -8.10
N ASN A 112 -15.40 -3.95 -8.82
CA ASN A 112 -14.43 -4.90 -8.28
C ASN A 112 -13.15 -4.87 -9.10
N PRO A 113 -11.99 -5.26 -8.54
CA PRO A 113 -10.75 -5.41 -9.30
C PRO A 113 -10.95 -6.35 -10.50
N SER A 114 -10.49 -5.90 -11.66
CA SER A 114 -10.65 -6.61 -12.94
C SER A 114 -9.32 -6.68 -13.70
N PRO A 115 -9.14 -7.65 -14.60
CA PRO A 115 -7.94 -7.72 -15.44
C PRO A 115 -7.69 -6.40 -16.19
N GLY A 116 -6.43 -5.94 -16.19
CA GLY A 116 -6.02 -4.73 -16.90
C GLY A 116 -6.33 -3.41 -16.18
N THR A 117 -6.96 -3.42 -14.99
CA THR A 117 -7.32 -2.19 -14.25
C THR A 117 -6.30 -1.80 -13.18
N GLY A 118 -5.31 -2.65 -12.89
CA GLY A 118 -4.28 -2.34 -11.91
C GLY A 118 -3.22 -1.36 -12.42
N SER A 119 -2.59 -0.64 -11.50
CA SER A 119 -1.59 0.38 -11.84
C SER A 119 -0.54 0.57 -10.76
N VAL A 120 0.62 1.12 -11.17
CA VAL A 120 1.58 1.74 -10.26
C VAL A 120 1.59 3.23 -10.50
N VAL A 121 1.47 4.00 -9.44
CA VAL A 121 1.59 5.46 -9.49
C VAL A 121 2.83 5.92 -8.72
N ARG A 122 3.45 7.00 -9.18
CA ARG A 122 4.46 7.77 -8.42
C ARG A 122 3.79 9.03 -7.88
N ILE A 123 4.07 9.37 -6.64
CA ILE A 123 3.56 10.63 -6.07
C ILE A 123 4.51 11.78 -6.45
N VAL A 124 3.95 12.77 -7.11
CA VAL A 124 4.66 13.97 -7.59
C VAL A 124 3.89 15.20 -7.09
N ASN A 125 4.56 16.03 -6.29
CA ASN A 125 3.94 17.23 -5.67
C ASN A 125 2.61 16.92 -4.94
N GLY A 126 2.56 15.78 -4.24
CA GLY A 126 1.39 15.32 -3.50
C GLY A 126 0.28 14.66 -4.34
N ALA A 127 0.41 14.59 -5.67
CA ALA A 127 -0.56 14.00 -6.57
C ALA A 127 -0.08 12.67 -7.18
N PRO A 128 -0.97 11.68 -7.41
CA PRO A 128 -0.63 10.44 -8.08
C PRO A 128 -0.45 10.64 -9.58
N VAL A 129 0.70 10.17 -10.10
CA VAL A 129 1.02 10.13 -11.54
C VAL A 129 1.24 8.69 -11.94
N THR A 130 0.43 8.16 -12.85
CA THR A 130 0.54 6.77 -13.32
C THR A 130 1.85 6.56 -14.09
N ILE A 131 2.63 5.57 -13.67
CA ILE A 131 3.87 5.17 -14.33
C ILE A 131 3.77 3.79 -15.00
N VAL A 132 2.83 2.95 -14.54
CA VAL A 132 2.48 1.67 -15.15
C VAL A 132 0.97 1.48 -15.06
N SER A 133 0.34 1.03 -16.12
CA SER A 133 -1.08 0.67 -16.19
C SER A 133 -1.26 -0.70 -16.84
N GLY A 134 -2.49 -1.21 -16.86
CA GLY A 134 -2.81 -2.47 -17.51
C GLY A 134 -2.42 -3.71 -16.69
N LEU A 135 -2.12 -3.57 -15.40
CA LEU A 135 -1.83 -4.69 -14.52
C LEU A 135 -3.10 -5.50 -14.26
N THR A 136 -2.95 -6.81 -14.17
CA THR A 136 -4.06 -7.72 -13.89
C THR A 136 -4.02 -8.13 -12.42
N THR A 137 -4.99 -7.68 -11.64
CA THR A 137 -5.15 -8.02 -10.22
C THR A 137 -3.83 -8.09 -9.44
N PRO A 138 -3.00 -7.04 -9.47
CA PRO A 138 -1.72 -7.03 -8.75
C PRO A 138 -1.97 -7.00 -7.25
N THR A 139 -1.11 -7.70 -6.47
CA THR A 139 -1.30 -7.90 -5.02
C THR A 139 -0.17 -7.41 -4.15
N GLY A 140 1.02 -7.21 -4.69
CA GLY A 140 2.17 -6.76 -3.92
C GLY A 140 3.22 -6.08 -4.78
N MET A 141 4.00 -5.22 -4.17
CA MET A 141 5.10 -4.52 -4.82
C MET A 141 6.25 -4.32 -3.83
N THR A 142 7.48 -4.50 -4.29
CA THR A 142 8.68 -4.20 -3.51
C THR A 142 9.73 -3.51 -4.36
N LEU A 143 10.59 -2.72 -3.72
CA LEU A 143 11.76 -2.14 -4.37
C LEU A 143 12.93 -3.12 -4.26
N GLY A 144 13.50 -3.52 -5.39
CA GLY A 144 14.66 -4.38 -5.44
C GLY A 144 15.98 -3.64 -5.16
N PRO A 145 17.07 -4.38 -4.87
CA PRO A 145 18.39 -3.81 -4.62
C PRO A 145 18.97 -3.09 -5.85
N ASP A 146 18.50 -3.42 -7.03
CA ASP A 146 18.83 -2.78 -8.31
C ASP A 146 18.05 -1.49 -8.59
N GLY A 147 17.19 -1.06 -7.63
CA GLY A 147 16.38 0.13 -7.75
C GLY A 147 15.15 0.00 -8.65
N ALA A 148 14.84 -1.21 -9.15
CA ALA A 148 13.61 -1.47 -9.88
C ALA A 148 12.46 -1.85 -8.93
N LEU A 149 11.23 -1.60 -9.34
CA LEU A 149 10.05 -2.15 -8.65
C LEU A 149 9.75 -3.56 -9.18
N TYR A 150 9.42 -4.44 -8.27
CA TYR A 150 8.96 -5.80 -8.56
C TYR A 150 7.50 -5.91 -8.12
N VAL A 151 6.63 -6.26 -9.04
CA VAL A 151 5.17 -6.33 -8.82
C VAL A 151 4.69 -7.76 -8.99
N SER A 152 3.98 -8.28 -7.99
CA SER A 152 3.21 -9.50 -8.10
C SER A 152 1.94 -9.21 -8.90
N ASN A 153 1.89 -9.68 -10.15
CA ASN A 153 0.78 -9.51 -11.08
C ASN A 153 0.04 -10.84 -11.25
N VAL A 154 -1.24 -10.80 -11.60
CA VAL A 154 -2.13 -11.98 -11.63
C VAL A 154 -2.13 -12.69 -10.27
N GLY A 155 -2.23 -11.93 -9.19
CA GLY A 155 -2.08 -12.41 -7.83
C GLY A 155 -3.31 -13.13 -7.28
N PHE A 156 -4.50 -12.91 -7.86
CA PHE A 156 -5.72 -13.63 -7.52
C PHE A 156 -6.67 -13.70 -8.72
N GLY A 157 -7.60 -14.65 -8.68
CA GLY A 157 -8.62 -14.85 -9.71
C GLY A 157 -8.94 -16.35 -9.87
N ALA A 158 -10.04 -16.66 -10.56
CA ALA A 158 -10.42 -18.03 -10.89
C ALA A 158 -9.51 -18.60 -12.02
N PRO A 159 -9.25 -19.91 -12.05
CA PRO A 159 -8.54 -20.52 -13.18
C PRO A 159 -9.20 -20.16 -14.54
N PRO A 160 -8.42 -19.91 -15.59
CA PRO A 160 -6.96 -20.07 -15.76
C PRO A 160 -6.13 -18.89 -15.25
N MET A 161 -6.70 -17.95 -14.51
CA MET A 161 -6.05 -16.72 -14.07
C MET A 161 -4.96 -16.92 -13.01
N GLY A 162 -4.77 -18.11 -12.47
CA GLY A 162 -3.80 -18.43 -11.41
C GLY A 162 -2.34 -18.56 -11.88
N LEU A 163 -1.96 -18.03 -13.03
CA LEU A 163 -0.57 -18.00 -13.51
C LEU A 163 0.13 -16.73 -12.99
N GLY A 164 0.47 -16.72 -11.69
CA GLY A 164 1.17 -15.60 -11.07
C GLY A 164 2.40 -15.16 -11.86
N GLN A 165 2.63 -13.86 -11.94
CA GLN A 165 3.75 -13.23 -12.63
C GLN A 165 4.48 -12.27 -11.69
N ILE A 166 5.81 -12.19 -11.83
CA ILE A 166 6.59 -11.11 -11.24
C ILE A 166 7.06 -10.19 -12.37
N LEU A 167 6.58 -8.96 -12.34
CA LEU A 167 6.97 -7.94 -13.30
C LEU A 167 8.06 -7.07 -12.71
N ARG A 168 9.16 -6.87 -13.46
CA ARG A 168 10.24 -5.94 -13.10
C ARG A 168 10.07 -4.62 -13.85
N ILE A 169 9.88 -3.54 -13.11
CA ILE A 169 9.65 -2.20 -13.65
C ILE A 169 10.88 -1.34 -13.38
N LYS A 170 11.59 -0.95 -14.45
CA LYS A 170 12.70 0.00 -14.34
C LYS A 170 12.16 1.39 -14.06
N LEU A 171 12.67 2.02 -13.02
CA LEU A 171 12.35 3.41 -12.70
C LEU A 171 13.29 4.33 -13.52
N GLY A 172 12.70 5.33 -14.15
CA GLY A 172 13.49 6.39 -14.80
C GLY A 172 14.28 7.23 -13.77
N ASN A 173 15.38 7.78 -14.21
CA ASN A 173 16.24 8.67 -13.40
C ASN A 173 15.53 9.96 -12.99
#